data_c655c841099576a3b8fddaab9558865c
#
_entry.id   c655c841099576a3b8fddaab9558865c
#
_cell.length_a   1.000
_cell.length_b   1.000
_cell.length_c   1.000
_cell.angle_alpha   90.00
_cell.angle_beta   90.00
_cell.angle_gamma   90.00
#
_symmetry.space_group_name_H-M   'P 1'
#
loop_
_entity.id
_entity.type
_entity.pdbx_description
1 polymer ?
#
loop_
_entity_poly.entity_id
_entity_poly.type
_entity_poly.pdbx_seq_one_letter_code
_entity_poly.pdbx_strand_id
1 'polypeptide(L)'
;MKEFDYVIIGGGCAGLSLAYELEINNKLKNKSLAIIENREKYERDKTWSFWKVFDHNFQDCVIKSWNNFTINMPDASRELKSEKFPYQSIDSGKFYNKVNTCLLYTSPSPRDGR
;
A
#
# COMPACT_ATOMS: atom_id res chain seq x y z
N MET A 1 30.02 -4.98 6.60
CA MET A 1 28.82 -4.98 5.71
C MET A 1 27.66 -5.65 6.43
N LYS A 2 26.50 -5.01 6.39
CA LYS A 2 25.30 -5.61 6.96
C LYS A 2 24.63 -6.55 5.95
N GLU A 3 24.14 -7.63 6.45
CA GLU A 3 23.40 -8.59 5.64
C GLU A 3 21.95 -8.65 6.10
N PHE A 4 21.03 -8.75 5.16
CA PHE A 4 19.61 -8.86 5.42
C PHE A 4 19.04 -10.05 4.65
N ASP A 5 18.07 -10.71 5.26
CA ASP A 5 17.37 -11.82 4.58
C ASP A 5 16.53 -11.31 3.42
N TYR A 6 15.92 -10.14 3.58
CA TYR A 6 15.11 -9.51 2.54
C TYR A 6 15.51 -8.06 2.38
N VAL A 7 15.58 -7.61 1.15
CA VAL A 7 15.84 -6.20 0.84
C VAL A 7 14.76 -5.75 -0.16
N ILE A 8 14.05 -4.69 0.19
CA ILE A 8 13.07 -4.08 -0.70
C ILE A 8 13.61 -2.73 -1.13
N ILE A 9 13.76 -2.53 -2.41
CA ILE A 9 14.21 -1.27 -2.96
C ILE A 9 12.98 -0.47 -3.38
N GLY A 10 12.78 0.67 -2.73
CA GLY A 10 11.62 1.51 -2.94
C GLY A 10 10.57 1.31 -1.88
N GLY A 11 10.30 2.38 -1.12
CA GLY A 11 9.30 2.37 -0.04
C GLY A 11 8.00 3.04 -0.45
N GLY A 12 7.54 2.80 -1.67
CA GLY A 12 6.25 3.28 -2.12
C GLY A 12 5.13 2.28 -1.84
N CYS A 13 4.03 2.40 -2.57
CA CYS A 13 2.87 1.54 -2.35
C CYS A 13 3.20 0.06 -2.51
N ALA A 14 3.88 -0.30 -3.58
CA ALA A 14 4.19 -1.71 -3.86
C ALA A 14 5.17 -2.29 -2.83
N GLY A 15 6.25 -1.57 -2.55
CA GLY A 15 7.26 -2.05 -1.61
C GLY A 15 6.73 -2.18 -0.20
N LEU A 16 5.99 -1.19 0.27
CA LEU A 16 5.41 -1.23 1.61
C LEU A 16 4.28 -2.26 1.72
N SER A 17 3.52 -2.46 0.66
CA SER A 17 2.50 -3.52 0.64
C SER A 17 3.14 -4.89 0.76
N LEU A 18 4.25 -5.12 0.06
CA LEU A 18 4.98 -6.37 0.17
C LEU A 18 5.51 -6.58 1.58
N ALA A 19 6.11 -5.54 2.18
CA ALA A 19 6.61 -5.63 3.55
C ALA A 19 5.48 -5.98 4.53
N TYR A 20 4.33 -5.34 4.38
CA TYR A 20 3.17 -5.59 5.22
C TYR A 20 2.71 -7.04 5.08
N GLU A 21 2.58 -7.53 3.85
CA GLU A 21 2.16 -8.92 3.60
C GLU A 21 3.15 -9.93 4.16
N LEU A 22 4.45 -9.67 4.04
CA LEU A 22 5.45 -10.54 4.61
C LEU A 22 5.30 -10.62 6.13
N GLU A 23 5.04 -9.49 6.78
CA GLU A 23 4.92 -9.46 8.23
C GLU A 23 3.67 -10.18 8.71
N ILE A 24 2.49 -9.89 8.14
CA ILE A 24 1.25 -10.50 8.61
C ILE A 24 1.16 -12.00 8.29
N ASN A 25 1.95 -12.48 7.35
CA ASN A 25 2.00 -13.90 7.01
C ASN A 25 3.17 -14.62 7.70
N ASN A 26 3.78 -13.98 8.69
CA ASN A 26 4.87 -14.54 9.49
C ASN A 26 6.11 -14.91 8.67
N LYS A 27 6.32 -14.27 7.54
CA LYS A 27 7.48 -14.53 6.70
C LYS A 27 8.74 -13.84 7.20
N LEU A 28 8.58 -12.87 8.11
CA LEU A 28 9.70 -12.15 8.70
C LEU A 28 10.12 -12.68 10.07
N LYS A 29 9.49 -13.77 10.53
CA LYS A 29 9.85 -14.36 11.82
C LYS A 29 11.29 -14.87 11.74
N ASN A 30 12.13 -14.35 12.64
CA ASN A 30 13.57 -14.65 12.67
C ASN A 30 14.30 -14.27 11.37
N LYS A 31 13.72 -13.34 10.63
CA LYS A 31 14.31 -12.82 9.39
C LYS A 31 14.46 -11.32 9.50
N SER A 32 15.44 -10.80 8.80
CA SER A 32 15.67 -9.34 8.76
C SER A 32 15.20 -8.77 7.43
N LEU A 33 14.66 -7.56 7.51
CA LEU A 33 14.16 -6.84 6.34
C LEU A 33 14.76 -5.45 6.31
N ALA A 34 15.25 -5.04 5.15
CA ALA A 34 15.66 -3.66 4.92
C ALA A 34 14.82 -3.08 3.79
N ILE A 35 14.38 -1.85 3.97
CA ILE A 35 13.67 -1.10 2.94
C ILE A 35 14.53 0.11 2.60
N ILE A 36 14.93 0.21 1.36
CA ILE A 36 15.78 1.29 0.88
C ILE A 36 14.92 2.30 0.15
N GLU A 37 14.89 3.53 0.66
CA GLU A 37 14.02 4.58 0.15
C GLU A 37 14.73 5.93 0.28
N ASN A 38 14.57 6.79 -0.72
CA ASN A 38 15.16 8.12 -0.72
C ASN A 38 14.42 9.12 0.17
N ARG A 39 13.12 8.88 0.43
CA ARG A 39 12.33 9.80 1.23
C ARG A 39 12.69 9.71 2.70
N GLU A 40 12.90 10.85 3.34
CA GLU A 40 13.11 10.91 4.78
C GLU A 40 11.79 10.92 5.54
N LYS A 41 10.75 11.46 4.92
CA LYS A 41 9.43 11.55 5.53
C LYS A 41 8.38 10.91 4.64
N TYR A 42 7.43 10.25 5.29
CA TYR A 42 6.24 9.74 4.62
C TYR A 42 5.07 10.61 5.05
N GLU A 43 4.59 11.39 4.10
CA GLU A 43 3.46 12.29 4.31
C GLU A 43 2.31 11.89 3.40
N ARG A 44 1.16 12.53 3.58
CA ARG A 44 0.03 12.32 2.66
C ARG A 44 0.35 13.02 1.35
N ASP A 45 1.15 12.39 0.54
CA ASP A 45 1.64 12.95 -0.71
C ASP A 45 0.94 12.40 -1.94
N LYS A 46 0.15 11.34 -1.79
CA LYS A 46 -0.47 10.66 -2.92
C LYS A 46 -1.84 10.15 -2.57
N THR A 47 -2.64 9.96 -3.60
CA THR A 47 -3.89 9.21 -3.52
C THR A 47 -3.79 8.09 -4.54
N TRP A 48 -3.96 6.88 -4.09
CA TRP A 48 -3.94 5.73 -4.98
C TRP A 48 -5.34 5.22 -5.19
N SER A 49 -5.66 4.86 -6.43
CA SER A 49 -6.99 4.38 -6.79
C SER A 49 -6.87 3.07 -7.56
N PHE A 50 -7.83 2.18 -7.34
CA PHE A 50 -7.79 0.86 -7.94
C PHE A 50 -9.18 0.22 -7.94
N TRP A 51 -9.34 -0.81 -8.74
CA TRP A 51 -10.55 -1.64 -8.72
C TRP A 51 -10.38 -2.71 -7.65
N LYS A 52 -11.34 -2.79 -6.73
CA LYS A 52 -11.30 -3.84 -5.71
C LYS A 52 -11.79 -5.14 -6.31
N VAL A 53 -10.86 -5.97 -6.76
CA VAL A 53 -11.21 -7.26 -7.39
C VAL A 53 -11.20 -8.41 -6.38
N PHE A 54 -10.63 -8.20 -5.20
CA PHE A 54 -10.67 -9.14 -4.08
C PHE A 54 -10.48 -8.36 -2.79
N ASP A 55 -10.74 -9.02 -1.66
CA ASP A 55 -10.53 -8.36 -0.36
C ASP A 55 -9.06 -8.09 -0.12
N HIS A 56 -8.77 -6.92 0.45
CA HIS A 56 -7.41 -6.51 0.74
C HIS A 56 -7.29 -5.98 2.17
N ASN A 57 -6.07 -5.87 2.65
CA ASN A 57 -5.79 -5.51 4.03
C ASN A 57 -5.84 -4.02 4.32
N PHE A 58 -6.15 -3.19 3.33
CA PHE A 58 -6.11 -1.73 3.46
C PHE A 58 -7.49 -1.09 3.34
N GLN A 59 -8.55 -1.85 3.66
CA GLN A 59 -9.91 -1.33 3.59
C GLN A 59 -10.11 -0.15 4.55
N ASP A 60 -9.43 -0.17 5.69
CA ASP A 60 -9.46 0.93 6.65
C ASP A 60 -8.75 2.19 6.18
N CYS A 61 -8.00 2.11 5.09
CA CYS A 61 -7.36 3.27 4.47
C CYS A 61 -8.18 3.86 3.32
N VAL A 62 -9.27 3.22 2.95
CA VAL A 62 -10.15 3.66 1.86
C VAL A 62 -10.88 4.93 2.29
N ILE A 63 -10.77 5.99 1.48
CA ILE A 63 -11.46 7.25 1.72
C ILE A 63 -12.69 7.40 0.84
N LYS A 64 -12.72 6.75 -0.31
CA LYS A 64 -13.88 6.77 -1.20
C LYS A 64 -14.00 5.45 -1.95
N SER A 65 -15.23 5.07 -2.22
CA SER A 65 -15.54 3.87 -2.99
C SER A 65 -16.74 4.16 -3.89
N TRP A 66 -16.66 3.77 -5.14
CA TRP A 66 -17.71 4.02 -6.12
C TRP A 66 -18.12 2.72 -6.80
N ASN A 67 -19.42 2.52 -6.90
CA ASN A 67 -19.97 1.42 -7.70
C ASN A 67 -20.34 1.89 -9.10
N ASN A 68 -20.51 3.19 -9.28
CA ASN A 68 -20.88 3.80 -10.54
C ASN A 68 -19.82 4.82 -10.96
N PHE A 69 -19.52 4.87 -12.22
CA PHE A 69 -18.57 5.85 -12.76
C PHE A 69 -18.89 6.11 -14.21
N THR A 70 -18.44 7.26 -14.71
CA THR A 70 -18.67 7.68 -16.08
C THR A 70 -17.33 7.80 -16.79
N ILE A 71 -17.27 7.25 -17.99
CA ILE A 71 -16.13 7.45 -18.89
C ILE A 71 -16.55 8.44 -19.94
N ASN A 72 -15.88 9.59 -19.99
CA ASN A 72 -16.13 10.64 -20.96
C ASN A 72 -15.12 10.57 -22.09
N MET A 73 -15.64 10.57 -23.30
CA MET A 73 -14.84 10.59 -24.52
C MET A 73 -15.26 11.80 -25.33
N PRO A 74 -14.44 12.25 -26.30
CA PRO A 74 -14.82 13.43 -27.10
C PRO A 74 -16.19 13.32 -27.76
N ASP A 75 -16.55 12.11 -28.21
CA ASP A 75 -17.80 11.89 -28.97
C ASP A 75 -18.92 11.31 -28.12
N ALA A 76 -18.65 10.85 -26.91
CA ALA A 76 -19.65 10.15 -26.13
C ALA A 76 -19.26 10.07 -24.66
N SER A 77 -20.27 9.81 -23.83
CA SER A 77 -20.07 9.49 -22.40
C SER A 77 -20.72 8.16 -22.12
N ARG A 78 -20.10 7.37 -21.28
CA ARG A 78 -20.63 6.07 -20.90
C ARG A 78 -20.66 5.95 -19.40
N GLU A 79 -21.82 5.62 -18.86
CA GLU A 79 -21.96 5.31 -17.44
C GLU A 79 -21.81 3.82 -17.25
N LEU A 80 -20.97 3.43 -16.30
CA LEU A 80 -20.72 2.04 -15.99
C LEU A 80 -21.00 1.78 -14.51
N LYS A 81 -21.44 0.56 -14.23
CA LYS A 81 -21.71 0.12 -12.86
C LYS A 81 -20.92 -1.12 -12.57
N SER A 82 -20.35 -1.20 -11.38
CA SER A 82 -19.65 -2.39 -10.94
C SER A 82 -19.81 -2.51 -9.43
N GLU A 83 -20.83 -3.21 -8.98
CA GLU A 83 -21.02 -3.47 -7.57
C GLU A 83 -20.07 -4.52 -7.07
N LYS A 84 -19.73 -5.48 -7.93
CA LYS A 84 -18.81 -6.56 -7.58
C LYS A 84 -17.37 -6.07 -7.45
N PHE A 85 -16.97 -5.13 -8.30
CA PHE A 85 -15.62 -4.60 -8.30
C PHE A 85 -15.67 -3.07 -8.21
N PRO A 86 -15.92 -2.53 -7.02
CA PRO A 86 -15.96 -1.07 -6.88
C PRO A 86 -14.60 -0.43 -7.13
N TYR A 87 -14.61 0.80 -7.56
CA TYR A 87 -13.40 1.60 -7.71
C TYR A 87 -13.15 2.31 -6.38
N GLN A 88 -11.95 2.14 -5.83
CA GLN A 88 -11.63 2.67 -4.50
C GLN A 88 -10.41 3.56 -4.54
N SER A 89 -10.42 4.56 -3.68
CA SER A 89 -9.24 5.42 -3.46
C SER A 89 -8.81 5.28 -2.01
N ILE A 90 -7.51 5.14 -1.79
CA ILE A 90 -6.95 5.08 -0.45
C ILE A 90 -6.07 6.29 -0.18
N ASP A 91 -6.03 6.68 1.09
CA ASP A 91 -5.21 7.78 1.57
C ASP A 91 -3.80 7.28 1.87
N SER A 92 -2.80 7.91 1.26
CA SER A 92 -1.42 7.48 1.45
C SER A 92 -0.95 7.66 2.89
N GLY A 93 -1.41 8.72 3.56
CA GLY A 93 -1.05 8.94 4.96
C GLY A 93 -1.51 7.81 5.87
N LYS A 94 -2.76 7.38 5.70
CA LYS A 94 -3.29 6.25 6.47
C LYS A 94 -2.56 4.96 6.14
N PHE A 95 -2.24 4.76 4.87
CA PHE A 95 -1.51 3.58 4.42
C PHE A 95 -0.12 3.53 5.06
N TYR A 96 0.63 4.63 4.98
CA TYR A 96 1.96 4.69 5.58
C TYR A 96 1.93 4.43 7.07
N ASN A 97 0.97 5.03 7.77
CA ASN A 97 0.81 4.83 9.21
C ASN A 97 0.55 3.36 9.55
N LYS A 98 -0.35 2.74 8.81
CA LYS A 98 -0.70 1.34 9.06
C LYS A 98 0.50 0.42 8.87
N VAL A 99 1.22 0.59 7.77
CA VAL A 99 2.39 -0.25 7.48
C VAL A 99 3.50 0.01 8.49
N ASN A 100 3.78 1.28 8.78
CA ASN A 100 4.85 1.63 9.72
C ASN A 100 4.56 1.09 11.12
N THR A 101 3.34 1.22 11.59
CA THR A 101 2.95 0.71 12.90
C THR A 101 3.14 -0.80 12.97
N CYS A 102 2.70 -1.50 11.93
CA CYS A 102 2.85 -2.95 11.85
C CYS A 102 4.33 -3.37 11.92
N LEU A 103 5.17 -2.74 11.11
CA LEU A 103 6.58 -3.11 11.05
C LEU A 103 7.35 -2.75 12.32
N LEU A 104 7.00 -1.62 12.96
CA LEU A 104 7.69 -1.19 14.16
C LEU A 104 7.37 -2.05 15.37
N TYR A 105 6.13 -2.53 15.50
CA TYR A 105 5.72 -3.29 16.67
C TYR A 105 5.96 -4.78 16.55
N THR A 106 5.94 -5.33 15.35
CA THR A 106 5.97 -6.77 15.16
C THR A 106 7.25 -7.27 14.52
N SER A 107 8.03 -6.40 13.92
CA SER A 107 9.28 -6.78 13.27
C SER A 107 10.44 -5.98 13.86
N PRO A 108 11.50 -6.64 14.29
CA PRO A 108 12.72 -5.94 14.72
C PRO A 108 13.57 -5.47 13.55
N SER A 109 13.10 -5.62 12.31
CA SER A 109 13.89 -5.29 11.14
C SER A 109 14.20 -3.81 11.05
N PRO A 110 15.44 -3.46 10.73
CA PRO A 110 15.78 -2.07 10.55
C PRO A 110 15.11 -1.51 9.31
N ARG A 111 14.80 -0.24 9.37
CA ARG A 111 14.28 0.49 8.24
C ARG A 111 15.33 1.48 7.80
N ASP A 112 15.87 1.27 6.65
CA ASP A 112 16.86 2.17 6.08
C ASP A 112 16.24 2.90 4.91
N GLY A 113 15.51 3.96 5.22
CA GLY A 113 14.89 4.82 4.23
C GLY A 113 15.73 6.03 3.88
N ARG A 114 16.94 5.95 4.23
CA ARG A 114 17.86 7.07 4.08
C ARG A 114 18.85 6.83 2.97
#